data_c9e5031237a0223476f1829a2f7bc57e
#
_entry.id   c9e5031237a0223476f1829a2f7bc57e
#
_cell.length_a   1.000
_cell.length_b   1.000
_cell.length_c   1.000
_cell.angle_alpha   90.00
_cell.angle_beta   90.00
_cell.angle_gamma   90.00
#
_symmetry.space_group_name_H-M   'P 1'
#
loop_
_entity.id
_entity.type
_entity.pdbx_description
1 polymer ?
#
loop_
_entity_poly.entity_id
_entity_poly.type
_entity_poly.pdbx_seq_one_letter_code
_entity_poly.pdbx_strand_id
1 'polypeptide(L)'
;CTQDMNHNSMYWYRQDPGMGLRLIYYSASEGTTDKGEVPNGYNVSRLNKREFSLRLESAAPSQTSVYFCASSVGGGNTGELFFGEGSRLTVL
;
A
#
# COMPACT_ATOMS: atom_id res chain seq x y z
N CYS A 1 0.52 3.32 7.62
CA CYS A 1 1.90 3.34 7.15
C CYS A 1 2.48 4.73 7.19
N THR A 2 3.64 4.88 7.77
CA THR A 2 4.32 6.17 7.86
C THR A 2 5.78 6.02 7.42
N GLN A 3 6.32 7.08 6.86
CA GLN A 3 7.76 7.16 6.56
C GLN A 3 8.20 8.61 6.74
N ASP A 4 9.43 8.77 7.19
CA ASP A 4 10.03 10.10 7.37
C ASP A 4 11.27 10.27 6.50
N MET A 5 11.33 9.53 5.40
CA MET A 5 12.45 9.57 4.47
C MET A 5 12.27 10.58 3.36
N ASN A 6 11.22 11.38 3.45
CA ASN A 6 10.90 12.40 2.45
C ASN A 6 10.58 11.80 1.07
N HIS A 7 10.02 10.60 1.07
CA HIS A 7 9.62 9.93 -0.18
C HIS A 7 8.30 10.46 -0.69
N ASN A 8 8.21 10.68 -2.00
CA ASN A 8 7.00 11.15 -2.63
C ASN A 8 6.00 10.02 -2.87
N SER A 9 6.46 8.84 -3.20
CA SER A 9 5.61 7.72 -3.56
C SER A 9 5.44 6.75 -2.42
N MET A 10 4.23 6.24 -2.24
CA MET A 10 3.93 5.22 -1.25
C MET A 10 3.00 4.19 -1.87
N TYR A 11 3.08 2.95 -1.38
CA TYR A 11 2.43 1.80 -1.99
C TYR A 11 1.87 0.87 -0.92
N TRP A 12 0.72 0.23 -1.21
CA TRP A 12 0.18 -0.84 -0.40
C TRP A 12 0.12 -2.11 -1.22
N TYR A 13 0.70 -3.19 -0.69
CA TYR A 13 0.73 -4.51 -1.32
C TYR A 13 0.09 -5.53 -0.39
N ARG A 14 -0.37 -6.64 -0.98
CA ARG A 14 -0.73 -7.82 -0.21
C ARG A 14 0.03 -9.02 -0.73
N GLN A 15 0.33 -9.96 0.16
CA GLN A 15 1.01 -11.19 -0.21
C GLN A 15 0.21 -12.39 0.30
N ASP A 16 -0.17 -13.26 -0.62
CA ASP A 16 -0.94 -14.45 -0.31
C ASP A 16 -0.10 -15.68 -0.57
N PRO A 17 -0.39 -16.82 0.11
CA PRO A 17 0.38 -18.05 -0.10
C PRO A 17 0.37 -18.46 -1.58
N GLY A 18 1.56 -18.81 -2.09
CA GLY A 18 1.69 -19.23 -3.47
C GLY A 18 1.66 -18.12 -4.50
N MET A 19 1.58 -16.88 -4.07
CA MET A 19 1.54 -15.72 -4.95
C MET A 19 2.61 -14.72 -4.54
N GLY A 20 3.07 -13.92 -5.50
CA GLY A 20 3.95 -12.80 -5.21
C GLY A 20 3.18 -11.63 -4.64
N LEU A 21 3.88 -10.55 -4.37
CA LEU A 21 3.25 -9.31 -3.93
C LEU A 21 2.35 -8.77 -5.02
N ARG A 22 1.16 -8.32 -4.65
CA ARG A 22 0.23 -7.70 -5.58
C ARG A 22 -0.10 -6.31 -5.08
N LEU A 23 0.04 -5.33 -5.94
CA LEU A 23 -0.22 -3.93 -5.59
C LEU A 23 -1.72 -3.71 -5.46
N ILE A 24 -2.13 -3.09 -4.37
CA ILE A 24 -3.54 -2.76 -4.11
C ILE A 24 -3.81 -1.34 -4.60
N TYR A 25 -3.09 -0.38 -4.05
CA TYR A 25 -3.17 1.03 -4.39
C TYR A 25 -1.80 1.66 -4.22
N TYR A 26 -1.60 2.78 -4.89
CA TYR A 26 -0.38 3.56 -4.67
C TYR A 26 -0.68 5.06 -4.74
N SER A 27 0.26 5.84 -4.25
CA SER A 27 0.20 7.29 -4.29
C SER A 27 1.53 7.79 -4.84
N ALA A 28 1.52 8.35 -6.03
CA ALA A 28 2.75 8.83 -6.67
C ALA A 28 3.29 10.07 -5.97
N SER A 29 2.40 10.86 -5.38
CA SER A 29 2.81 12.05 -4.62
C SER A 29 1.68 12.41 -3.67
N GLU A 30 1.98 13.31 -2.74
CA GLU A 30 0.98 13.82 -1.83
C GLU A 30 -0.21 14.38 -2.62
N GLY A 31 -1.42 14.00 -2.22
CA GLY A 31 -2.64 14.46 -2.87
C GLY A 31 -3.13 13.60 -4.02
N THR A 32 -2.42 12.53 -4.37
CA THR A 32 -2.85 11.64 -5.46
C THR A 32 -2.91 10.21 -4.96
N THR A 33 -3.84 9.44 -5.54
CA THR A 33 -3.92 7.99 -5.31
C THR A 33 -4.40 7.34 -6.60
N ASP A 34 -3.92 6.13 -6.86
CA ASP A 34 -4.31 5.36 -8.04
C ASP A 34 -4.44 3.89 -7.71
N LYS A 35 -5.25 3.21 -8.49
CA LYS A 35 -5.50 1.78 -8.32
C LYS A 35 -4.32 0.96 -8.81
N GLY A 36 -4.03 -0.11 -8.09
CA GLY A 36 -3.05 -1.08 -8.52
C GLY A 36 -3.71 -2.27 -9.22
N GLU A 37 -3.19 -3.45 -8.94
CA GLU A 37 -3.64 -4.68 -9.58
C GLU A 37 -4.92 -5.24 -8.93
N VAL A 38 -5.05 -5.11 -7.62
CA VAL A 38 -6.16 -5.72 -6.87
C VAL A 38 -6.83 -4.70 -5.94
N PRO A 39 -7.43 -3.63 -6.49
CA PRO A 39 -7.96 -2.55 -5.65
C PRO A 39 -9.36 -2.82 -5.09
N ASN A 40 -10.07 -3.82 -5.58
CA ASN A 40 -11.46 -4.07 -5.20
C ASN A 40 -11.58 -4.40 -3.72
N GLY A 41 -12.48 -3.71 -3.04
CA GLY A 41 -12.71 -3.92 -1.60
C GLY A 41 -11.82 -3.07 -0.72
N TYR A 42 -10.97 -2.25 -1.30
CA TYR A 42 -10.03 -1.40 -0.56
C TYR A 42 -10.17 0.05 -0.97
N ASN A 43 -9.75 0.91 -0.07
CA ASN A 43 -9.60 2.32 -0.36
C ASN A 43 -8.38 2.83 0.38
N VAL A 44 -7.81 3.92 -0.08
CA VAL A 44 -6.61 4.49 0.53
C VAL A 44 -6.77 5.98 0.69
N SER A 45 -5.97 6.53 1.61
CA SER A 45 -5.90 7.98 1.82
C SER A 45 -4.44 8.35 1.99
N ARG A 46 -3.97 9.30 1.21
CA ARG A 46 -2.67 9.90 1.41
C ARG A 46 -2.88 11.13 2.30
N LEU A 47 -2.74 10.92 3.61
CA LEU A 47 -3.07 11.95 4.59
C LEU A 47 -2.12 13.13 4.48
N ASN A 48 -0.87 12.83 4.23
CA ASN A 48 0.17 13.82 3.99
C ASN A 48 1.34 13.09 3.35
N LYS A 49 2.47 13.76 3.18
CA LYS A 49 3.62 13.14 2.52
C LYS A 49 4.12 11.90 3.24
N ARG A 50 3.95 11.83 4.55
CA ARG A 50 4.51 10.76 5.37
C ARG A 50 3.54 9.64 5.68
N GLU A 51 2.22 9.86 5.49
CA GLU A 51 1.22 8.91 5.94
C GLU A 51 0.31 8.46 4.81
N PHE A 52 0.17 7.15 4.66
CA PHE A 52 -0.65 6.53 3.63
C PHE A 52 -1.44 5.39 4.28
N SER A 53 -2.75 5.55 4.35
CA SER A 53 -3.63 4.61 5.04
C SER A 53 -4.34 3.68 4.06
N LEU A 54 -4.47 2.42 4.43
CA LEU A 54 -5.27 1.44 3.72
C LEU A 54 -6.51 1.13 4.54
N ARG A 55 -7.67 1.14 3.89
CA ARG A 55 -8.93 0.84 4.53
C ARG A 55 -9.65 -0.25 3.76
N LEU A 56 -10.22 -1.22 4.48
CA LEU A 56 -11.08 -2.23 3.91
C LEU A 56 -12.50 -1.67 3.89
N GLU A 57 -13.08 -1.55 2.71
CA GLU A 57 -14.40 -0.93 2.57
C GLU A 57 -15.50 -1.83 3.09
N SER A 58 -15.35 -3.12 2.90
CA SER A 58 -16.31 -4.10 3.38
C SER A 58 -15.51 -5.34 3.73
N ALA A 59 -15.17 -5.48 5.01
CA ALA A 59 -14.32 -6.57 5.44
C ALA A 59 -14.89 -7.92 5.02
N ALA A 60 -14.07 -8.69 4.34
CA ALA A 60 -14.47 -10.01 3.81
C ALA A 60 -13.36 -11.01 4.13
N PRO A 61 -13.72 -12.30 4.32
CA PRO A 61 -12.69 -13.31 4.61
C PRO A 61 -11.60 -13.40 3.55
N SER A 62 -11.92 -13.08 2.29
CA SER A 62 -10.94 -13.07 1.21
C SER A 62 -9.86 -12.02 1.40
N GLN A 63 -10.04 -11.09 2.31
CA GLN A 63 -9.05 -10.05 2.61
C GLN A 63 -8.07 -10.48 3.69
N THR A 64 -8.20 -11.69 4.22
CA THR A 64 -7.20 -12.26 5.12
C THR A 64 -5.90 -12.43 4.35
N SER A 65 -4.85 -11.72 4.78
CA SER A 65 -3.59 -11.71 4.06
C SER A 65 -2.52 -11.03 4.90
N VAL A 66 -1.31 -10.96 4.36
CA VAL A 66 -0.24 -10.15 4.93
C VAL A 66 -0.11 -8.92 4.05
N TYR A 67 -0.15 -7.75 4.66
CA TYR A 67 -0.12 -6.47 3.96
C TYR A 67 1.21 -5.77 4.18
N PHE A 68 1.76 -5.23 3.13
CA PHE A 68 3.02 -4.50 3.17
C PHE A 68 2.83 -3.09 2.62
N CYS A 69 3.45 -2.15 3.30
CA CYS A 69 3.54 -0.78 2.83
C CYS A 69 4.96 -0.53 2.35
N ALA A 70 5.09 0.23 1.29
CA ALA A 70 6.40 0.58 0.75
C ALA A 70 6.41 2.05 0.35
N SER A 71 7.60 2.59 0.21
CA SER A 71 7.76 3.97 -0.26
C SER A 71 8.98 4.05 -1.18
N SER A 72 9.01 5.08 -2.01
CA SER A 72 10.15 5.35 -2.88
C SER A 72 10.28 6.85 -3.09
N VAL A 73 11.44 7.27 -3.59
CA VAL A 73 11.70 8.69 -3.85
C VAL A 73 10.66 9.26 -4.81
N GLY A 74 10.24 8.48 -5.81
CA GLY A 74 9.25 8.92 -6.77
C GLY A 74 9.83 9.84 -7.83
N GLY A 75 8.95 10.63 -8.46
CA GLY A 75 9.39 11.62 -9.44
C GLY A 75 9.80 11.04 -10.78
N GLY A 76 9.19 9.92 -11.18
CA GLY A 76 9.47 9.31 -12.47
C GLY A 76 10.77 8.51 -12.48
N ASN A 77 11.49 8.51 -11.41
CA ASN A 77 12.69 7.70 -11.26
C ASN A 77 12.31 6.43 -10.52
N THR A 78 12.65 5.29 -11.10
CA THR A 78 12.37 4.00 -10.49
C THR A 78 13.34 3.74 -9.36
N GLY A 79 13.29 4.56 -8.34
CA GLY A 79 14.11 4.36 -7.19
C GLY A 79 13.77 3.07 -6.47
N GLU A 80 14.62 2.74 -5.57
CA GLU A 80 14.47 1.57 -4.74
C GLU A 80 13.23 1.68 -3.88
N LEU A 81 12.49 0.57 -3.74
CA LEU A 81 11.36 0.50 -2.82
C LEU A 81 11.86 0.15 -1.42
N PHE A 82 11.35 0.86 -0.44
CA PHE A 82 11.66 0.61 0.96
C PHE A 82 10.40 0.08 1.62
N PHE A 83 10.44 -1.16 2.06
CA PHE A 83 9.28 -1.83 2.64
C PHE A 83 9.28 -1.72 4.16
N GLY A 84 8.09 -1.50 4.72
CA GLY A 84 7.89 -1.64 6.14
C GLY A 84 7.69 -3.09 6.53
N GLU A 85 7.49 -3.34 7.80
CA GLU A 85 7.17 -4.68 8.29
C GLU A 85 5.77 -5.05 7.85
N GLY A 86 5.57 -6.34 7.54
CA GLY A 86 4.27 -6.83 7.14
C GLY A 86 3.29 -6.83 8.30
N SER A 87 2.02 -6.64 7.98
CA SER A 87 0.92 -6.73 8.95
C SER A 87 0.00 -7.85 8.53
N ARG A 88 -0.18 -8.84 9.40
CA ARG A 88 -1.13 -9.92 9.16
C ARG A 88 -2.51 -9.49 9.61
N LEU A 89 -3.47 -9.59 8.70
CA LEU A 89 -4.86 -9.29 8.99
C LEU A 89 -5.71 -10.54 8.75
N THR A 90 -6.55 -10.86 9.73
CA THR A 90 -7.47 -11.98 9.61
C THR A 90 -8.90 -11.45 9.69
N VAL A 91 -9.71 -11.77 8.71
CA VAL A 91 -11.13 -11.41 8.69
C VAL A 91 -11.91 -12.73 8.79
N LEU A 92 -12.69 -12.85 9.84
CA LEU A 92 -13.46 -14.07 10.13
C LEU A 92 -14.86 -14.05 9.49
#